data_213678a21db4e4e6922d7795cf14c17a
#
_entry.id   213678a21db4e4e6922d7795cf14c17a
#
_cell.length_a   1.000
_cell.length_b   1.000
_cell.length_c   1.000
_cell.angle_alpha   90.00
_cell.angle_beta   90.00
_cell.angle_gamma   90.00
#
_symmetry.space_group_name_H-M   'P 1'
#
loop_
_entity.id
_entity.type
_entity.pdbx_description
1 polymer ?
#
loop_
_entity_poly.entity_id
_entity_poly.type
_entity_poly.pdbx_seq_one_letter_code
_entity_poly.pdbx_strand_id
1 'polypeptide(L)'
;MKNFGKKLLALVLAITCLFAFACCGNGDKLTGTTTIVLDGSTEVVYTLDLEDCGFVDGDNVYQALVWLNQNKGLEFNATTSFGDNGYDAYLNSIGDLNPAYGSTQYVALFHNVESQKDVSAWAQPDRQYKDTTVYYSGVGVGALKLCDGLVVYITLLSY
;
A
#
# COMPACT_ATOMS: atom_id res chain seq x y z
N MET A 1 10.35 48.72 -16.38
CA MET A 1 11.32 47.73 -15.80
C MET A 1 10.93 47.09 -14.49
N LYS A 2 9.89 47.53 -13.75
CA LYS A 2 9.49 46.93 -12.43
C LYS A 2 8.79 45.57 -12.50
N ASN A 3 8.28 45.15 -13.67
CA ASN A 3 7.51 43.87 -13.78
C ASN A 3 8.33 42.68 -14.25
N PHE A 4 9.55 42.88 -14.73
CA PHE A 4 10.42 41.80 -15.22
C PHE A 4 11.02 41.02 -14.08
N GLY A 5 11.44 41.65 -12.99
CA GLY A 5 12.00 41.02 -11.83
C GLY A 5 10.98 40.14 -11.08
N LYS A 6 9.70 40.55 -11.03
CA LYS A 6 8.63 39.75 -10.39
C LYS A 6 8.30 38.49 -11.19
N LYS A 7 8.32 38.55 -12.52
CA LYS A 7 8.10 37.37 -13.39
C LYS A 7 9.27 36.39 -13.34
N LEU A 8 10.51 36.89 -13.26
CA LEU A 8 11.70 36.08 -13.12
C LEU A 8 11.73 35.37 -11.76
N LEU A 9 11.36 36.07 -10.67
CA LEU A 9 11.29 35.52 -9.34
C LEU A 9 10.23 34.39 -9.23
N ALA A 10 9.05 34.60 -9.86
CA ALA A 10 7.99 33.60 -9.90
C ALA A 10 8.40 32.35 -10.72
N LEU A 11 9.15 32.54 -11.82
CA LEU A 11 9.65 31.43 -12.62
C LEU A 11 10.72 30.61 -11.87
N VAL A 12 11.62 31.28 -11.15
CA VAL A 12 12.65 30.61 -10.33
C VAL A 12 12.00 29.84 -9.17
N LEU A 13 10.97 30.41 -8.50
CA LEU A 13 10.24 29.70 -7.45
C LEU A 13 9.47 28.49 -7.99
N ALA A 14 8.85 28.59 -9.16
CA ALA A 14 8.16 27.46 -9.80
C ALA A 14 9.13 26.33 -10.19
N ILE A 15 10.32 26.67 -10.69
CA ILE A 15 11.35 25.68 -11.03
C ILE A 15 11.92 25.03 -9.76
N THR A 16 12.14 25.77 -8.67
CA THR A 16 12.61 25.20 -7.40
C THR A 16 11.55 24.30 -6.75
N CYS A 17 10.26 24.61 -6.87
CA CYS A 17 9.20 23.71 -6.42
C CYS A 17 9.12 22.42 -7.23
N LEU A 18 9.39 22.46 -8.54
CA LEU A 18 9.42 21.26 -9.39
C LEU A 18 10.60 20.32 -9.04
N PHE A 19 11.73 20.86 -8.58
CA PHE A 19 12.87 20.06 -8.13
C PHE A 19 12.74 19.56 -6.67
N ALA A 20 11.90 20.18 -5.85
CA ALA A 20 11.70 19.75 -4.46
C ALA A 20 10.89 18.43 -4.34
N PHE A 21 10.15 18.03 -5.38
CA PHE A 21 9.47 16.73 -5.42
C PHE A 21 10.35 15.59 -5.98
N ALA A 22 11.54 15.88 -6.47
CA ALA A 22 12.45 14.87 -7.03
C ALA A 22 13.51 14.36 -6.04
N CYS A 23 13.42 14.68 -4.75
CA CYS A 23 14.45 14.36 -3.79
C CYS A 23 13.88 13.88 -2.44
N CYS A 24 13.14 12.77 -2.46
CA CYS A 24 12.85 12.01 -1.24
C CYS A 24 12.72 10.52 -1.58
N GLY A 25 13.82 9.91 -1.91
CA GLY A 25 13.96 8.47 -2.02
C GLY A 25 15.44 8.15 -2.21
N ASN A 26 16.19 8.06 -1.10
CA ASN A 26 17.58 7.58 -1.12
C ASN A 26 17.66 6.04 -1.26
N GLY A 27 16.60 5.38 -1.72
CA GLY A 27 16.60 3.95 -1.98
C GLY A 27 16.80 3.64 -3.47
N ASP A 28 17.36 2.47 -3.76
CA ASP A 28 17.41 1.93 -5.12
C ASP A 28 15.95 1.74 -5.62
N LYS A 29 15.72 2.00 -6.91
CA LYS A 29 14.40 1.78 -7.50
C LYS A 29 14.01 0.31 -7.42
N LEU A 30 12.80 0.04 -6.98
CA LEU A 30 12.22 -1.29 -7.10
C LEU A 30 11.85 -1.58 -8.55
N THR A 31 12.04 -2.82 -8.97
CA THR A 31 11.64 -3.35 -10.28
C THR A 31 10.72 -4.55 -10.11
N GLY A 32 10.01 -4.91 -11.17
CA GLY A 32 9.06 -6.01 -11.14
C GLY A 32 7.66 -5.58 -10.73
N THR A 33 6.84 -6.51 -10.27
CA THR A 33 5.41 -6.27 -10.04
C THR A 33 4.95 -6.72 -8.65
N THR A 34 4.03 -5.95 -8.07
CA THR A 34 3.26 -6.36 -6.88
C THR A 34 1.79 -6.46 -7.25
N THR A 35 1.12 -7.50 -6.81
CA THR A 35 -0.32 -7.72 -7.03
C THR A 35 -1.08 -7.52 -5.73
N ILE A 36 -2.10 -6.65 -5.74
CA ILE A 36 -3.03 -6.45 -4.61
C ILE A 36 -4.41 -6.92 -5.05
N VAL A 37 -4.95 -7.88 -4.32
CA VAL A 37 -6.25 -8.51 -4.57
C VAL A 37 -7.20 -8.11 -3.45
N LEU A 38 -8.34 -7.56 -3.81
CA LEU A 38 -9.46 -7.29 -2.90
C LEU A 38 -10.54 -8.33 -3.19
N ASP A 39 -10.73 -9.27 -2.26
CA ASP A 39 -11.73 -10.35 -2.36
C ASP A 39 -12.97 -9.95 -1.56
N GLY A 40 -13.79 -9.11 -2.19
CA GLY A 40 -15.06 -8.61 -1.68
C GLY A 40 -16.26 -9.21 -2.38
N SER A 41 -17.30 -8.42 -2.55
CA SER A 41 -18.50 -8.79 -3.33
C SER A 41 -18.17 -9.06 -4.79
N THR A 42 -17.16 -8.40 -5.29
CA THR A 42 -16.51 -8.64 -6.59
C THR A 42 -15.01 -8.58 -6.37
N GLU A 43 -14.29 -9.55 -6.92
CA GLU A 43 -12.82 -9.54 -6.87
C GLU A 43 -12.28 -8.37 -7.71
N VAL A 44 -11.44 -7.54 -7.10
CA VAL A 44 -10.72 -6.46 -7.78
C VAL A 44 -9.22 -6.71 -7.64
N VAL A 45 -8.50 -6.66 -8.76
CA VAL A 45 -7.06 -6.93 -8.80
C VAL A 45 -6.31 -5.70 -9.33
N TYR A 46 -5.34 -5.23 -8.57
CA TYR A 46 -4.39 -4.21 -8.97
C TYR A 46 -3.00 -4.84 -9.15
N THR A 47 -2.45 -4.76 -10.35
CA THR A 47 -1.05 -5.11 -10.61
C THR A 47 -0.27 -3.80 -10.77
N LEU A 48 0.69 -3.58 -9.89
CA LEU A 48 1.53 -2.40 -9.85
C LEU A 48 2.90 -2.77 -10.43
N ASP A 49 3.30 -2.10 -11.51
CA ASP A 49 4.70 -2.07 -11.91
C ASP A 49 5.45 -1.14 -10.95
N LEU A 50 6.42 -1.69 -10.22
CA LEU A 50 7.07 -0.98 -9.13
C LEU A 50 7.92 0.19 -9.62
N GLU A 51 8.58 0.04 -10.78
CA GLU A 51 9.40 1.08 -11.39
C GLU A 51 8.52 2.22 -11.96
N ASP A 52 7.47 1.87 -12.70
CA ASP A 52 6.55 2.85 -13.30
C ASP A 52 5.78 3.63 -12.23
N CYS A 53 5.46 2.98 -11.11
CA CYS A 53 4.83 3.64 -9.96
C CYS A 53 5.80 4.48 -9.13
N GLY A 54 7.12 4.36 -9.36
CA GLY A 54 8.17 5.14 -8.70
C GLY A 54 8.52 4.65 -7.29
N PHE A 55 8.25 3.39 -6.96
CA PHE A 55 8.61 2.81 -5.67
C PHE A 55 10.12 2.55 -5.55
N VAL A 56 10.60 2.67 -4.31
CA VAL A 56 12.02 2.48 -3.97
C VAL A 56 12.19 1.46 -2.85
N ASP A 57 13.39 0.95 -2.67
CA ASP A 57 13.69 0.02 -1.59
C ASP A 57 13.32 0.62 -0.22
N GLY A 58 12.60 -0.18 0.56
CA GLY A 58 12.04 0.22 1.85
C GLY A 58 10.56 0.61 1.80
N ASP A 59 10.00 0.90 0.62
CA ASP A 59 8.56 1.12 0.47
C ASP A 59 7.76 -0.12 0.84
N ASN A 60 6.55 0.09 1.32
CA ASN A 60 5.69 -0.95 1.86
C ASN A 60 4.27 -0.93 1.24
N VAL A 61 3.47 -1.90 1.58
CA VAL A 61 2.10 -2.03 1.04
C VAL A 61 1.23 -0.82 1.38
N TYR A 62 1.42 -0.17 2.54
CA TYR A 62 0.67 1.06 2.85
C TYR A 62 0.93 2.16 1.83
N GLN A 63 2.19 2.36 1.40
CA GLN A 63 2.54 3.34 0.37
C GLN A 63 1.94 2.95 -0.99
N ALA A 64 1.86 1.66 -1.32
CA ALA A 64 1.14 1.20 -2.51
C ALA A 64 -0.36 1.50 -2.44
N LEU A 65 -1.00 1.36 -1.27
CA LEU A 65 -2.41 1.74 -1.08
C LEU A 65 -2.62 3.26 -1.21
N VAL A 66 -1.70 4.07 -0.67
CA VAL A 66 -1.71 5.54 -0.86
C VAL A 66 -1.59 5.88 -2.35
N TRP A 67 -0.69 5.23 -3.07
CA TRP A 67 -0.54 5.42 -4.52
C TRP A 67 -1.82 5.04 -5.28
N LEU A 68 -2.44 3.91 -4.95
CA LEU A 68 -3.71 3.46 -5.54
C LEU A 68 -4.87 4.43 -5.23
N ASN A 69 -4.93 4.97 -4.02
CA ASN A 69 -5.90 5.99 -3.67
C ASN A 69 -5.75 7.23 -4.57
N GLN A 70 -4.53 7.73 -4.72
CA GLN A 70 -4.23 8.94 -5.48
C GLN A 70 -4.42 8.76 -7.00
N ASN A 71 -4.08 7.59 -7.55
CA ASN A 71 -3.99 7.35 -8.99
C ASN A 71 -5.15 6.53 -9.56
N LYS A 72 -5.84 5.75 -8.72
CA LYS A 72 -6.94 4.85 -9.13
C LYS A 72 -8.24 5.08 -8.35
N GLY A 73 -8.25 6.01 -7.39
CA GLY A 73 -9.43 6.31 -6.58
C GLY A 73 -9.81 5.20 -5.61
N LEU A 74 -8.89 4.30 -5.24
CA LEU A 74 -9.14 3.27 -4.24
C LEU A 74 -9.28 3.92 -2.86
N GLU A 75 -10.47 3.91 -2.30
CA GLU A 75 -10.69 4.39 -0.94
C GLU A 75 -10.25 3.34 0.09
N PHE A 76 -9.55 3.76 1.13
CA PHE A 76 -9.20 2.90 2.27
C PHE A 76 -9.08 3.72 3.56
N ASN A 77 -9.26 3.03 4.69
CA ASN A 77 -9.02 3.57 6.01
C ASN A 77 -8.08 2.64 6.77
N ALA A 78 -7.04 3.22 7.36
CA ALA A 78 -6.07 2.48 8.16
C ALA A 78 -5.80 3.21 9.47
N THR A 79 -5.63 2.44 10.56
CA THR A 79 -5.12 2.97 11.82
C THR A 79 -3.61 2.83 11.82
N THR A 80 -2.92 3.96 11.98
CA THR A 80 -1.46 4.00 12.09
C THR A 80 -1.08 4.18 13.56
N SER A 81 -0.40 3.20 14.15
CA SER A 81 -0.08 3.24 15.59
C SER A 81 1.13 4.12 15.93
N PHE A 82 2.01 4.38 14.97
CA PHE A 82 3.26 5.12 15.18
C PHE A 82 3.58 6.11 14.04
N GLY A 83 2.75 7.14 13.90
CA GLY A 83 3.01 8.27 13.00
C GLY A 83 2.73 7.99 11.51
N ASP A 84 2.96 9.02 10.69
CA ASP A 84 2.56 9.06 9.28
C ASP A 84 3.38 8.16 8.34
N ASN A 85 4.36 7.41 8.86
CA ASN A 85 5.25 6.57 8.07
C ASN A 85 4.66 5.20 7.72
N GLY A 86 3.41 4.91 8.12
CA GLY A 86 2.74 3.64 7.81
C GLY A 86 3.31 2.41 8.51
N TYR A 87 4.28 2.55 9.40
CA TYR A 87 4.73 1.47 10.26
C TYR A 87 3.56 1.01 11.13
N ASP A 88 3.27 -0.28 11.11
CA ASP A 88 2.14 -0.90 11.83
C ASP A 88 0.75 -0.36 11.43
N ALA A 89 0.54 0.00 10.17
CA ALA A 89 -0.78 0.35 9.68
C ALA A 89 -1.67 -0.89 9.55
N TYR A 90 -2.82 -0.87 10.22
CA TYR A 90 -3.85 -1.89 10.13
C TYR A 90 -5.03 -1.35 9.33
N LEU A 91 -5.51 -2.14 8.37
CA LEU A 91 -6.66 -1.77 7.55
C LEU A 91 -7.96 -1.93 8.34
N ASN A 92 -8.76 -0.87 8.38
CA ASN A 92 -10.12 -0.89 8.91
C ASN A 92 -11.14 -1.13 7.78
N SER A 93 -10.89 -0.56 6.60
CA SER A 93 -11.69 -0.78 5.40
C SER A 93 -10.86 -0.52 4.14
N ILE A 94 -11.23 -1.14 3.01
CA ILE A 94 -10.63 -0.90 1.71
C ILE A 94 -11.61 -1.30 0.59
N GLY A 95 -11.92 -0.35 -0.32
CA GLY A 95 -12.95 -0.56 -1.34
C GLY A 95 -14.29 -0.97 -0.71
N ASP A 96 -14.86 -2.07 -1.18
CA ASP A 96 -16.11 -2.63 -0.65
C ASP A 96 -15.91 -3.54 0.59
N LEU A 97 -14.67 -3.82 0.97
CA LEU A 97 -14.32 -4.52 2.21
C LEU A 97 -14.43 -3.56 3.40
N ASN A 98 -15.64 -3.33 3.86
CA ASN A 98 -15.97 -2.38 4.91
C ASN A 98 -16.82 -3.06 6.00
N PRO A 99 -16.18 -3.56 7.09
CA PRO A 99 -16.89 -4.19 8.20
C PRO A 99 -17.93 -3.24 8.81
N ALA A 100 -19.16 -3.70 8.98
CA ALA A 100 -20.19 -2.91 9.64
C ALA A 100 -19.80 -2.65 11.12
N TYR A 101 -20.09 -1.45 11.62
CA TYR A 101 -19.86 -1.12 13.02
C TYR A 101 -20.56 -2.11 13.96
N GLY A 102 -19.81 -2.68 14.91
CA GLY A 102 -20.31 -3.66 15.87
C GLY A 102 -20.50 -5.07 15.29
N SER A 103 -20.09 -5.33 14.04
CA SER A 103 -20.03 -6.68 13.50
C SER A 103 -18.82 -7.45 14.05
N THR A 104 -18.83 -8.76 13.86
CA THR A 104 -17.66 -9.62 14.14
C THR A 104 -16.68 -9.67 12.97
N GLN A 105 -16.96 -8.93 11.89
CA GLN A 105 -16.11 -8.91 10.71
C GLN A 105 -14.92 -7.97 10.88
N TYR A 106 -13.82 -8.31 10.21
CA TYR A 106 -12.62 -7.50 10.12
C TYR A 106 -11.94 -7.68 8.77
N VAL A 107 -11.14 -6.70 8.37
CA VAL A 107 -10.30 -6.79 7.16
C VAL A 107 -9.09 -7.65 7.47
N ALA A 108 -8.98 -8.77 6.79
CA ALA A 108 -7.90 -9.73 6.93
C ALA A 108 -6.90 -9.58 5.78
N LEU A 109 -5.62 -9.62 6.12
CA LEU A 109 -4.49 -9.51 5.22
C LEU A 109 -3.81 -10.87 5.07
N PHE A 110 -3.56 -11.27 3.84
CA PHE A 110 -2.73 -12.42 3.48
C PHE A 110 -1.66 -11.99 2.49
N HIS A 111 -0.53 -12.68 2.47
CA HIS A 111 0.56 -12.43 1.52
C HIS A 111 1.40 -13.69 1.27
N ASN A 112 2.19 -13.71 0.20
CA ASN A 112 3.02 -14.86 -0.17
C ASN A 112 4.43 -14.86 0.44
N VAL A 113 4.71 -13.99 1.42
CA VAL A 113 6.01 -13.94 2.13
C VAL A 113 5.96 -14.83 3.37
N GLU A 114 6.35 -16.09 3.26
CA GLU A 114 6.20 -17.10 4.33
C GLU A 114 6.87 -16.70 5.65
N SER A 115 7.99 -15.97 5.60
CA SER A 115 8.70 -15.52 6.81
C SER A 115 7.95 -14.49 7.65
N GLN A 116 6.88 -13.90 7.12
CA GLN A 116 6.05 -12.90 7.79
C GLN A 116 4.64 -13.42 8.11
N LYS A 117 4.40 -14.72 7.95
CA LYS A 117 3.12 -15.32 8.31
C LYS A 117 2.88 -15.28 9.82
N ASP A 118 1.63 -15.15 10.19
CA ASP A 118 1.21 -15.33 11.59
C ASP A 118 1.36 -16.81 11.99
N VAL A 119 2.11 -17.04 13.07
CA VAL A 119 2.32 -18.38 13.67
C VAL A 119 1.60 -18.52 15.01
N SER A 120 0.75 -17.57 15.37
CA SER A 120 -0.04 -17.64 16.60
C SER A 120 -1.12 -18.71 16.53
N ALA A 121 -1.70 -19.04 17.69
CA ALA A 121 -2.84 -19.95 17.77
C ALA A 121 -4.13 -19.39 17.10
N TRP A 122 -4.13 -18.12 16.76
CA TRP A 122 -5.25 -17.40 16.13
C TRP A 122 -5.05 -17.20 14.64
N ALA A 123 -3.91 -17.65 14.07
CA ALA A 123 -3.62 -17.55 12.65
C ALA A 123 -4.73 -18.26 11.84
N GLN A 124 -5.16 -17.58 10.80
CA GLN A 124 -6.12 -18.15 9.86
C GLN A 124 -5.42 -19.16 8.92
N PRO A 125 -6.14 -20.17 8.41
CA PRO A 125 -5.57 -21.10 7.44
C PRO A 125 -5.04 -20.38 6.19
N ASP A 126 -3.93 -20.90 5.66
CA ASP A 126 -3.37 -20.46 4.38
C ASP A 126 -4.41 -20.57 3.27
N ARG A 127 -4.32 -19.69 2.28
CA ARG A 127 -5.23 -19.67 1.14
C ARG A 127 -4.49 -19.86 -0.17
N GLN A 128 -5.23 -20.19 -1.20
CA GLN A 128 -4.71 -20.24 -2.57
C GLN A 128 -5.29 -19.07 -3.35
N TYR A 129 -4.42 -18.28 -3.95
CA TYR A 129 -4.79 -17.31 -4.97
C TYR A 129 -4.11 -17.70 -6.28
N LYS A 130 -4.88 -18.21 -7.24
CA LYS A 130 -4.35 -18.85 -8.45
C LYS A 130 -3.34 -19.94 -8.07
N ASP A 131 -2.12 -19.86 -8.58
CA ASP A 131 -1.04 -20.81 -8.31
C ASP A 131 -0.14 -20.41 -7.12
N THR A 132 -0.55 -19.39 -6.35
CA THR A 132 0.24 -18.83 -5.25
C THR A 132 -0.42 -19.12 -3.91
N THR A 133 0.34 -19.72 -2.97
CA THR A 133 -0.10 -19.82 -1.58
C THR A 133 0.08 -18.46 -0.91
N VAL A 134 -0.97 -17.96 -0.25
CA VAL A 134 -0.93 -16.77 0.57
C VAL A 134 -1.21 -17.12 2.02
N TYR A 135 -0.36 -16.60 2.89
CA TYR A 135 -0.33 -16.86 4.33
C TYR A 135 -1.04 -15.75 5.08
N TYR A 136 -1.74 -16.07 6.15
CA TYR A 136 -2.29 -15.06 7.04
C TYR A 136 -1.18 -14.19 7.61
N SER A 137 -1.34 -12.88 7.52
CA SER A 137 -0.27 -11.93 7.84
C SER A 137 -0.05 -11.80 9.34
N GLY A 138 1.18 -11.97 9.78
CA GLY A 138 1.63 -11.63 11.14
C GLY A 138 2.00 -10.14 11.29
N VAL A 139 1.87 -9.33 10.22
CA VAL A 139 2.26 -7.91 10.20
C VAL A 139 1.18 -7.07 9.53
N GLY A 140 1.13 -5.78 9.86
CA GLY A 140 0.25 -4.83 9.17
C GLY A 140 0.81 -4.42 7.80
N VAL A 141 -0.01 -3.73 6.99
CA VAL A 141 0.36 -3.25 5.65
C VAL A 141 1.56 -2.28 5.67
N GLY A 142 1.80 -1.61 6.80
CA GLY A 142 2.95 -0.72 6.97
C GLY A 142 4.28 -1.43 7.19
N ALA A 143 4.27 -2.70 7.62
CA ALA A 143 5.48 -3.49 7.83
C ALA A 143 5.77 -4.45 6.67
N LEU A 144 4.80 -4.73 5.80
CA LEU A 144 4.96 -5.59 4.63
C LEU A 144 5.61 -4.83 3.48
N LYS A 145 6.88 -5.11 3.20
CA LYS A 145 7.66 -4.42 2.17
C LYS A 145 7.25 -4.83 0.76
N LEU A 146 7.25 -3.84 -0.15
CA LEU A 146 7.08 -4.10 -1.57
C LEU A 146 8.29 -4.84 -2.14
N CYS A 147 8.03 -5.81 -3.00
CA CYS A 147 9.05 -6.51 -3.77
C CYS A 147 8.43 -7.15 -5.03
N ASP A 148 9.28 -7.53 -5.97
CA ASP A 148 8.83 -8.28 -7.15
C ASP A 148 8.16 -9.60 -6.77
N GLY A 149 7.05 -9.90 -7.43
CA GLY A 149 6.25 -11.10 -7.20
C GLY A 149 5.46 -11.10 -5.88
N LEU A 150 5.42 -10.00 -5.13
CA LEU A 150 4.57 -9.90 -3.95
C LEU A 150 3.09 -10.00 -4.35
N VAL A 151 2.37 -10.90 -3.70
CA VAL A 151 0.91 -11.01 -3.76
C VAL A 151 0.34 -10.66 -2.40
N VAL A 152 -0.50 -9.65 -2.36
CA VAL A 152 -1.26 -9.21 -1.17
C VAL A 152 -2.72 -9.51 -1.43
N TYR A 153 -3.33 -10.34 -0.59
CA TYR A 153 -4.73 -10.75 -0.71
C TYR A 153 -5.50 -10.26 0.52
N ILE A 154 -6.53 -9.47 0.28
CA ILE A 154 -7.29 -8.78 1.31
C ILE A 154 -8.75 -9.21 1.21
N THR A 155 -9.35 -9.61 2.33
CA THR A 155 -10.74 -10.09 2.39
C THR A 155 -11.37 -9.78 3.76
N LEU A 156 -12.67 -9.99 3.89
CA LEU A 156 -13.36 -9.96 5.19
C LEU A 156 -13.36 -11.33 5.83
N LEU A 157 -13.03 -11.38 7.11
CA LEU A 157 -13.22 -12.55 7.96
C LEU A 157 -14.10 -12.20 9.16
N SER A 158 -14.60 -13.25 9.84
CA SER A 158 -15.34 -13.13 11.08
C SER A 158 -14.62 -13.92 12.20
N TYR A 159 -14.63 -13.40 13.43
CA TYR A 159 -14.18 -14.08 14.65
C TYR A 159 -15.33 -14.56 15.49
#